data_27b82fafaed39fa90554f93f43e10e24
#
_entry.id   27b82fafaed39fa90554f93f43e10e24
#
_cell.length_a   1.000
_cell.length_b   1.000
_cell.length_c   1.000
_cell.angle_alpha   90.00
_cell.angle_beta   90.00
_cell.angle_gamma   90.00
#
_symmetry.space_group_name_H-M   'P 1'
#
loop_
_entity.id
_entity.type
_entity.pdbx_description
1 polymer ?
#
loop_
_entity_poly.entity_id
_entity_poly.type
_entity_poly.pdbx_seq_one_letter_code
_entity_poly.pdbx_strand_id
1 'polypeptide(L)'
;DFVISIQGLAFEGAVQNKSFRFETVIFGGVLGSLYAILQFFFAPIWGRLSDKIGRRPVLLTTLGGTCLGYGLWVFAGDFWILVLSRVLSGIASGNLSVATASIADVTSRESRSKGMAFVGVAFGLGFVVGPALGGYASQFILADQSSSVLSLNPFSVAAAISFVLALVNLSWLAFSFKETLPVEKRKVKKDAKPVIFQLGRIQNPAVRDACLAYLFYMISFSGMEFTLTFLAVERFSYNPIQITKMFLLIGGTLIFAQGFFVRRFVGRV
;
A
#
# COMPACT_ATOMS: atom_id res chain seq x y z
N ASP A 1 -24.57 -9.79 7.02
CA ASP A 1 -25.65 -8.94 6.49
C ASP A 1 -25.18 -7.55 6.05
N PHE A 2 -24.34 -6.81 6.82
CA PHE A 2 -23.94 -5.45 6.48
C PHE A 2 -23.03 -5.39 5.24
N VAL A 3 -22.02 -6.24 5.12
CA VAL A 3 -21.08 -6.27 3.96
C VAL A 3 -21.78 -6.79 2.71
N ILE A 4 -22.64 -7.78 2.86
CA ILE A 4 -23.49 -8.32 1.78
C ILE A 4 -24.55 -7.30 1.37
N SER A 5 -25.14 -6.58 2.34
CA SER A 5 -26.09 -5.50 2.11
C SER A 5 -25.45 -4.33 1.35
N ILE A 6 -24.23 -3.91 1.72
CA ILE A 6 -23.52 -2.84 0.98
C ILE A 6 -23.23 -3.25 -0.46
N GLN A 7 -23.02 -4.52 -0.76
CA GLN A 7 -22.66 -4.95 -2.13
C GLN A 7 -23.87 -5.27 -2.99
N GLY A 8 -24.89 -5.95 -2.45
CA GLY A 8 -26.17 -6.10 -3.15
C GLY A 8 -26.80 -4.75 -3.44
N LEU A 9 -26.76 -3.85 -2.46
CA LEU A 9 -27.25 -2.49 -2.61
C LEU A 9 -26.31 -1.61 -3.46
N ALA A 10 -24.98 -1.83 -3.44
CA ALA A 10 -24.06 -1.06 -4.27
C ALA A 10 -24.17 -1.39 -5.76
N PHE A 11 -24.57 -2.60 -6.12
CA PHE A 11 -24.72 -2.99 -7.53
C PHE A 11 -26.13 -2.72 -8.08
N GLU A 12 -27.17 -2.92 -7.27
CA GLU A 12 -28.57 -2.66 -7.69
C GLU A 12 -29.09 -1.29 -7.25
N GLY A 13 -28.71 -0.79 -6.09
CA GLY A 13 -29.15 0.50 -5.55
C GLY A 13 -28.30 1.70 -5.99
N ALA A 14 -27.12 1.49 -6.57
CA ALA A 14 -26.26 2.56 -7.10
C ALA A 14 -26.93 3.35 -8.22
N VAL A 15 -27.98 2.82 -8.82
CA VAL A 15 -28.75 3.49 -9.88
C VAL A 15 -29.85 4.41 -9.31
N GLN A 16 -30.29 4.25 -8.06
CA GLN A 16 -31.51 4.92 -7.59
C GLN A 16 -31.40 5.86 -6.36
N ASN A 17 -30.32 5.87 -5.57
CA ASN A 17 -30.32 6.72 -4.36
C ASN A 17 -29.00 7.45 -4.10
N LYS A 18 -28.99 8.80 -4.21
CA LYS A 18 -27.80 9.66 -3.98
C LYS A 18 -27.20 9.55 -2.57
N SER A 19 -28.02 9.35 -1.54
CA SER A 19 -27.55 9.25 -0.16
C SER A 19 -26.76 7.96 0.09
N PHE A 20 -27.19 6.85 -0.50
CA PHE A 20 -26.53 5.56 -0.38
C PHE A 20 -25.15 5.55 -1.05
N ARG A 21 -24.98 6.23 -2.18
CA ARG A 21 -23.68 6.39 -2.87
C ARG A 21 -22.70 7.17 -2.02
N PHE A 22 -23.14 8.20 -1.32
CA PHE A 22 -22.30 9.01 -0.43
C PHE A 22 -21.77 8.18 0.75
N GLU A 23 -22.64 7.39 1.37
CA GLU A 23 -22.25 6.50 2.48
C GLU A 23 -21.21 5.45 2.04
N THR A 24 -21.40 4.81 0.89
CA THR A 24 -20.44 3.81 0.36
C THR A 24 -19.06 4.42 0.08
N VAL A 25 -19.03 5.62 -0.50
CA VAL A 25 -17.76 6.34 -0.77
C VAL A 25 -17.06 6.73 0.53
N ILE A 26 -17.82 7.21 1.53
CA ILE A 26 -17.27 7.55 2.85
C ILE A 26 -16.71 6.29 3.53
N PHE A 27 -17.44 5.18 3.54
CA PHE A 27 -16.97 3.95 4.15
C PHE A 27 -15.69 3.42 3.51
N GLY A 28 -15.62 3.39 2.18
CA GLY A 28 -14.41 3.01 1.45
C GLY A 28 -13.25 3.97 1.75
N GLY A 29 -13.55 5.28 1.80
CA GLY A 29 -12.58 6.31 2.16
C GLY A 29 -12.07 6.18 3.59
N VAL A 30 -12.94 5.92 4.56
CA VAL A 30 -12.57 5.72 5.96
C VAL A 30 -11.68 4.48 6.13
N LEU A 31 -12.04 3.34 5.51
CA LEU A 31 -11.23 2.12 5.59
C LEU A 31 -9.85 2.29 4.93
N GLY A 32 -9.81 2.95 3.77
CA GLY A 32 -8.54 3.26 3.08
C GLY A 32 -7.69 4.25 3.89
N SER A 33 -8.32 5.30 4.44
CA SER A 33 -7.64 6.29 5.27
C SER A 33 -7.12 5.70 6.56
N LEU A 34 -7.86 4.81 7.21
CA LEU A 34 -7.43 4.12 8.43
C LEU A 34 -6.12 3.37 8.22
N TYR A 35 -6.04 2.60 7.11
CA TYR A 35 -4.81 1.91 6.73
C TYR A 35 -3.65 2.90 6.51
N ALA A 36 -3.87 3.95 5.72
CA ALA A 36 -2.83 4.93 5.40
C ALA A 36 -2.36 5.73 6.62
N ILE A 37 -3.28 6.11 7.50
CA ILE A 37 -2.97 6.81 8.75
C ILE A 37 -2.11 5.94 9.66
N LEU A 38 -2.48 4.67 9.84
CA LEU A 38 -1.71 3.74 10.66
C LEU A 38 -0.32 3.51 10.05
N GLN A 39 -0.23 3.28 8.74
CA GLN A 39 1.04 3.16 8.01
C GLN A 39 1.94 4.38 8.25
N PHE A 40 1.39 5.59 8.15
CA PHE A 40 2.11 6.83 8.36
C PHE A 40 2.71 6.94 9.77
N PHE A 41 1.93 6.60 10.81
CA PHE A 41 2.42 6.65 12.18
C PHE A 41 3.42 5.53 12.52
N PHE A 42 3.21 4.33 11.98
CA PHE A 42 4.04 3.18 12.29
C PHE A 42 5.30 3.06 11.43
N ALA A 43 5.33 3.63 10.22
CA ALA A 43 6.52 3.58 9.37
C ALA A 43 7.81 4.11 10.05
N PRO A 44 7.81 5.27 10.76
CA PRO A 44 8.99 5.72 11.50
C PRO A 44 9.34 4.83 12.71
N ILE A 45 8.35 4.16 13.29
CA ILE A 45 8.57 3.23 14.43
C ILE A 45 9.33 2.01 13.91
N TRP A 46 8.85 1.39 12.84
CA TRP A 46 9.50 0.24 12.21
C TRP A 46 10.89 0.60 11.67
N GLY A 47 11.05 1.78 11.05
CA GLY A 47 12.35 2.27 10.60
C GLY A 47 13.36 2.33 11.74
N ARG A 48 13.01 2.98 12.86
CA ARG A 48 13.88 3.08 14.05
C ARG A 48 14.16 1.71 14.70
N LEU A 49 13.14 0.86 14.76
CA LEU A 49 13.32 -0.48 15.31
C LEU A 49 14.29 -1.28 14.44
N SER A 50 14.23 -1.14 13.13
CA SER A 50 15.14 -1.81 12.20
C SER A 50 16.59 -1.31 12.30
N ASP A 51 16.79 -0.03 12.66
CA ASP A 51 18.12 0.52 12.95
C ASP A 51 18.72 -0.09 14.24
N LYS A 52 17.86 -0.54 15.17
CA LYS A 52 18.28 -1.07 16.48
C LYS A 52 18.49 -2.58 16.46
N ILE A 53 17.55 -3.35 15.91
CA ILE A 53 17.57 -4.82 15.98
C ILE A 53 18.00 -5.49 14.67
N GLY A 54 18.11 -4.72 13.58
CA GLY A 54 18.45 -5.19 12.24
C GLY A 54 17.26 -5.11 11.28
N ARG A 55 17.56 -5.16 9.99
CA ARG A 55 16.55 -5.04 8.92
C ARG A 55 15.70 -6.29 8.80
N ARG A 56 16.36 -7.45 8.77
CA ARG A 56 15.71 -8.75 8.54
C ARG A 56 14.61 -9.07 9.56
N PRO A 57 14.85 -9.01 10.90
CA PRO A 57 13.81 -9.33 11.86
C PRO A 57 12.60 -8.41 11.76
N VAL A 58 12.80 -7.11 11.49
CA VAL A 58 11.69 -6.16 11.35
C VAL A 58 10.90 -6.41 10.06
N LEU A 59 11.57 -6.70 8.94
CA LEU A 59 10.89 -7.07 7.70
C LEU A 59 10.07 -8.35 7.87
N LEU A 60 10.60 -9.37 8.54
CA LEU A 60 9.86 -10.62 8.82
C LEU A 60 8.62 -10.36 9.67
N THR A 61 8.74 -9.56 10.73
CA THR A 61 7.62 -9.22 11.62
C THR A 61 6.55 -8.42 10.87
N THR A 62 6.94 -7.41 10.10
CA THR A 62 5.99 -6.56 9.36
C THR A 62 5.31 -7.32 8.22
N LEU A 63 6.03 -8.15 7.46
CA LEU A 63 5.42 -8.98 6.44
C LEU A 63 4.52 -10.07 7.04
N GLY A 64 4.92 -10.67 8.17
CA GLY A 64 4.07 -11.58 8.92
C GLY A 64 2.76 -10.93 9.37
N GLY A 65 2.82 -9.70 9.91
CA GLY A 65 1.64 -8.91 10.24
C GLY A 65 0.76 -8.59 9.03
N THR A 66 1.37 -8.29 7.88
CA THR A 66 0.63 -8.08 6.62
C THR A 66 -0.07 -9.36 6.16
N CYS A 67 0.61 -10.52 6.24
CA CYS A 67 0.00 -11.82 5.94
C CYS A 67 -1.20 -12.09 6.84
N LEU A 68 -1.07 -11.88 8.15
CA LEU A 68 -2.18 -12.05 9.11
C LEU A 68 -3.34 -11.12 8.75
N GLY A 69 -3.07 -9.86 8.43
CA GLY A 69 -4.10 -8.92 8.01
C GLY A 69 -4.84 -9.37 6.74
N TYR A 70 -4.13 -9.84 5.72
CA TYR A 70 -4.78 -10.37 4.52
C TYR A 70 -5.53 -11.67 4.79
N GLY A 71 -4.99 -12.56 5.65
CA GLY A 71 -5.70 -13.76 6.08
C GLY A 71 -7.03 -13.45 6.76
N LEU A 72 -7.06 -12.47 7.66
CA LEU A 72 -8.30 -12.00 8.27
C LEU A 72 -9.26 -11.40 7.23
N TRP A 73 -8.74 -10.69 6.24
CA TRP A 73 -9.58 -10.12 5.18
C TRP A 73 -10.26 -11.20 4.33
N VAL A 74 -9.58 -12.31 4.04
CA VAL A 74 -10.18 -13.43 3.30
C VAL A 74 -11.47 -13.92 3.97
N PHE A 75 -11.48 -13.99 5.30
CA PHE A 75 -12.58 -14.51 6.10
C PHE A 75 -13.40 -13.42 6.81
N ALA A 76 -13.34 -12.18 6.32
CA ALA A 76 -14.06 -11.07 6.93
C ALA A 76 -15.56 -11.09 6.59
N GLY A 77 -16.31 -11.99 7.24
CA GLY A 77 -17.76 -12.07 7.15
C GLY A 77 -18.47 -10.94 7.87
N ASP A 78 -17.80 -10.28 8.81
CA ASP A 78 -18.30 -9.13 9.55
C ASP A 78 -17.44 -7.88 9.31
N PHE A 79 -18.08 -6.71 9.38
CA PHE A 79 -17.44 -5.41 9.20
C PHE A 79 -16.26 -5.18 10.16
N TRP A 80 -16.41 -5.59 11.42
CA TRP A 80 -15.36 -5.40 12.42
C TRP A 80 -14.10 -6.23 12.14
N ILE A 81 -14.24 -7.41 11.55
CA ILE A 81 -13.08 -8.21 11.09
C ILE A 81 -12.39 -7.52 9.93
N LEU A 82 -13.15 -6.91 9.01
CA LEU A 82 -12.57 -6.12 7.94
C LEU A 82 -11.79 -4.92 8.50
N VAL A 83 -12.35 -4.19 9.46
CA VAL A 83 -11.66 -3.10 10.15
C VAL A 83 -10.39 -3.60 10.84
N LEU A 84 -10.47 -4.71 11.56
CA LEU A 84 -9.33 -5.33 12.24
C LEU A 84 -8.22 -5.72 11.24
N SER A 85 -8.59 -6.28 10.09
CA SER A 85 -7.65 -6.60 9.02
C SER A 85 -6.93 -5.35 8.50
N ARG A 86 -7.66 -4.22 8.34
CA ARG A 86 -7.08 -2.93 7.92
C ARG A 86 -6.15 -2.34 8.98
N VAL A 87 -6.52 -2.46 10.26
CA VAL A 87 -5.69 -2.02 11.39
C VAL A 87 -4.39 -2.81 11.43
N LEU A 88 -4.45 -4.12 11.39
CA LEU A 88 -3.25 -4.97 11.43
C LEU A 88 -2.36 -4.72 10.20
N SER A 89 -2.94 -4.69 9.01
CA SER A 89 -2.20 -4.40 7.79
C SER A 89 -1.58 -3.00 7.80
N GLY A 90 -2.31 -1.99 8.28
CA GLY A 90 -1.83 -0.61 8.38
C GLY A 90 -0.65 -0.48 9.35
N ILE A 91 -0.72 -1.10 10.51
CA ILE A 91 0.38 -1.15 11.48
C ILE A 91 1.61 -1.84 10.86
N ALA A 92 1.40 -2.97 10.19
CA ALA A 92 2.47 -3.78 9.62
C ALA A 92 3.07 -3.18 8.35
N SER A 93 2.33 -2.39 7.58
CA SER A 93 2.75 -1.90 6.25
C SER A 93 3.86 -0.83 6.26
N GLY A 94 4.35 -0.42 7.43
CA GLY A 94 5.52 0.48 7.56
C GLY A 94 6.86 -0.10 7.05
N ASN A 95 6.84 -1.28 6.44
CA ASN A 95 8.00 -2.00 5.95
C ASN A 95 8.73 -1.33 4.77
N LEU A 96 8.07 -0.44 4.03
CA LEU A 96 8.69 0.26 2.90
C LEU A 96 9.92 1.08 3.33
N SER A 97 9.84 1.75 4.49
CA SER A 97 10.97 2.50 5.05
C SER A 97 12.17 1.59 5.38
N VAL A 98 11.90 0.38 5.85
CA VAL A 98 12.92 -0.63 6.18
C VAL A 98 13.52 -1.23 4.91
N ALA A 99 12.69 -1.51 3.90
CA ALA A 99 13.14 -2.04 2.61
C ALA A 99 14.04 -1.04 1.88
N THR A 100 13.65 0.24 1.81
CA THR A 100 14.49 1.30 1.21
C THR A 100 15.79 1.51 1.97
N ALA A 101 15.77 1.43 3.30
CA ALA A 101 16.98 1.47 4.11
C ALA A 101 17.89 0.27 3.84
N SER A 102 17.34 -0.94 3.67
CA SER A 102 18.13 -2.14 3.33
C SER A 102 18.84 -2.00 1.99
N ILE A 103 18.17 -1.40 0.99
CA ILE A 103 18.80 -1.10 -0.31
C ILE A 103 19.94 -0.08 -0.13
N ALA A 104 19.73 0.95 0.69
CA ALA A 104 20.76 1.94 0.97
C ALA A 104 21.95 1.36 1.73
N ASP A 105 21.76 0.34 2.57
CA ASP A 105 22.80 -0.34 3.33
C ASP A 105 23.74 -1.15 2.42
N VAL A 106 23.23 -1.71 1.31
CA VAL A 106 24.00 -2.57 0.37
C VAL A 106 24.49 -1.83 -0.89
N THR A 107 24.12 -0.56 -1.07
CA THR A 107 24.53 0.23 -2.23
C THR A 107 25.57 1.29 -1.87
N SER A 108 26.56 1.50 -2.77
CA SER A 108 27.49 2.64 -2.65
C SER A 108 26.79 3.97 -2.94
N ARG A 109 27.42 5.10 -2.62
CA ARG A 109 26.87 6.43 -2.92
C ARG A 109 26.56 6.60 -4.41
N GLU A 110 27.42 6.10 -5.28
CA GLU A 110 27.31 6.20 -6.75
C GLU A 110 26.19 5.30 -7.31
N SER A 111 25.99 4.13 -6.71
CA SER A 111 24.98 3.16 -7.15
C SER A 111 23.62 3.32 -6.46
N ARG A 112 23.51 4.17 -5.44
CA ARG A 112 22.29 4.36 -4.64
C ARG A 112 21.10 4.82 -5.48
N SER A 113 21.31 5.72 -6.44
CA SER A 113 20.23 6.18 -7.33
C SER A 113 19.68 5.04 -8.18
N LYS A 114 20.54 4.12 -8.65
CA LYS A 114 20.12 2.92 -9.37
C LYS A 114 19.33 1.96 -8.45
N GLY A 115 19.79 1.75 -7.22
CA GLY A 115 19.06 0.96 -6.22
C GLY A 115 17.66 1.51 -5.93
N MET A 116 17.53 2.83 -5.76
CA MET A 116 16.23 3.48 -5.53
C MET A 116 15.34 3.47 -6.78
N ALA A 117 15.92 3.46 -7.99
CA ALA A 117 15.13 3.32 -9.22
C ALA A 117 14.40 1.97 -9.28
N PHE A 118 14.96 0.88 -8.73
CA PHE A 118 14.25 -0.41 -8.63
C PHE A 118 13.01 -0.32 -7.74
N VAL A 119 13.02 0.49 -6.68
CA VAL A 119 11.84 0.75 -5.85
C VAL A 119 10.75 1.41 -6.70
N GLY A 120 11.11 2.42 -7.50
CA GLY A 120 10.18 3.08 -8.41
C GLY A 120 9.58 2.12 -9.45
N VAL A 121 10.40 1.23 -10.03
CA VAL A 121 9.93 0.19 -10.96
C VAL A 121 8.97 -0.78 -10.26
N ALA A 122 9.29 -1.22 -9.03
CA ALA A 122 8.41 -2.10 -8.25
C ALA A 122 7.06 -1.45 -7.96
N PHE A 123 7.04 -0.15 -7.61
CA PHE A 123 5.80 0.61 -7.48
C PHE A 123 5.01 0.68 -8.79
N GLY A 124 5.67 1.01 -9.89
CA GLY A 124 5.03 1.05 -11.20
C GLY A 124 4.41 -0.29 -11.60
N LEU A 125 5.13 -1.40 -11.38
CA LEU A 125 4.60 -2.75 -11.60
C LEU A 125 3.41 -3.04 -10.70
N GLY A 126 3.47 -2.66 -9.41
CA GLY A 126 2.36 -2.82 -8.47
C GLY A 126 1.11 -2.07 -8.93
N PHE A 127 1.28 -0.86 -9.47
CA PHE A 127 0.19 -0.05 -10.03
C PHE A 127 -0.47 -0.65 -11.28
N VAL A 128 0.29 -1.42 -12.06
CA VAL A 128 -0.25 -2.14 -13.23
C VAL A 128 -0.91 -3.45 -12.80
N VAL A 129 -0.18 -4.25 -12.05
CA VAL A 129 -0.58 -5.62 -11.70
C VAL A 129 -1.70 -5.62 -10.64
N GLY A 130 -1.67 -4.69 -9.67
CA GLY A 130 -2.65 -4.62 -8.58
C GLY A 130 -4.09 -4.51 -9.08
N PRO A 131 -4.45 -3.42 -9.80
CA PRO A 131 -5.80 -3.27 -10.36
C PRO A 131 -6.17 -4.35 -11.37
N ALA A 132 -5.20 -4.90 -12.12
CA ALA A 132 -5.45 -6.00 -13.04
C ALA A 132 -5.89 -7.27 -12.30
N LEU A 133 -5.15 -7.66 -11.26
CA LEU A 133 -5.52 -8.80 -10.43
C LEU A 133 -6.82 -8.54 -9.66
N GLY A 134 -7.01 -7.35 -9.09
CA GLY A 134 -8.21 -6.97 -8.36
C GLY A 134 -9.46 -6.97 -9.27
N GLY A 135 -9.37 -6.39 -10.46
CA GLY A 135 -10.47 -6.36 -11.42
C GLY A 135 -10.81 -7.75 -11.99
N TYR A 136 -9.81 -8.62 -12.17
CA TYR A 136 -10.06 -10.01 -12.54
C TYR A 136 -10.69 -10.79 -11.38
N ALA A 137 -10.16 -10.62 -10.16
CA ALA A 137 -10.67 -11.29 -8.97
C ALA A 137 -12.12 -10.89 -8.64
N SER A 138 -12.54 -9.67 -8.96
CA SER A 138 -13.91 -9.20 -8.73
C SER A 138 -14.98 -9.91 -9.57
N GLN A 139 -14.58 -10.68 -10.59
CA GLN A 139 -15.50 -11.52 -11.37
C GLN A 139 -15.88 -12.82 -10.65
N PHE A 140 -15.11 -13.21 -9.64
CA PHE A 140 -15.32 -14.43 -8.87
C PHE A 140 -15.89 -14.06 -7.49
N ILE A 141 -17.20 -14.12 -7.36
CA ILE A 141 -17.89 -13.83 -6.11
C ILE A 141 -18.01 -15.12 -5.32
N LEU A 142 -17.18 -15.27 -4.27
CA LEU A 142 -17.29 -16.35 -3.30
C LEU A 142 -17.98 -15.80 -2.05
N ALA A 143 -19.28 -15.59 -2.11
CA ALA A 143 -20.06 -15.20 -0.93
C ALA A 143 -20.74 -16.44 -0.35
N ASP A 144 -20.44 -16.75 0.90
CA ASP A 144 -21.18 -17.73 1.66
C ASP A 144 -22.42 -17.03 2.26
N GLN A 145 -23.59 -17.65 2.12
CA GLN A 145 -24.84 -17.15 2.70
C GLN A 145 -24.92 -17.41 4.23
N SER A 146 -23.88 -18.01 4.80
CA SER A 146 -23.82 -18.22 6.24
C SER A 146 -23.55 -16.89 6.96
N SER A 147 -24.41 -16.51 7.89
CA SER A 147 -24.29 -15.34 8.76
C SER A 147 -23.23 -15.54 9.86
N SER A 148 -22.16 -16.25 9.58
CA SER A 148 -21.07 -16.44 10.53
C SER A 148 -20.08 -15.27 10.48
N VAL A 149 -19.51 -14.95 11.63
CA VAL A 149 -18.52 -13.85 11.79
C VAL A 149 -17.29 -14.08 10.90
N LEU A 150 -16.90 -15.35 10.73
CA LEU A 150 -15.87 -15.79 9.81
C LEU A 150 -16.54 -16.48 8.62
N SER A 151 -16.80 -15.74 7.56
CA SER A 151 -17.36 -16.26 6.30
C SER A 151 -16.67 -15.61 5.11
N LEU A 152 -16.82 -16.23 3.94
CA LEU A 152 -16.33 -15.64 2.70
C LEU A 152 -17.17 -14.42 2.33
N ASN A 153 -16.49 -13.39 1.88
CA ASN A 153 -17.09 -12.16 1.40
C ASN A 153 -16.75 -11.98 -0.09
N PRO A 154 -17.45 -11.11 -0.80
CA PRO A 154 -17.22 -10.92 -2.24
C PRO A 154 -15.81 -10.45 -2.63
N PHE A 155 -15.03 -9.91 -1.66
CA PHE A 155 -13.64 -9.53 -1.87
C PHE A 155 -12.65 -10.63 -1.49
N SER A 156 -13.12 -11.78 -1.01
CA SER A 156 -12.27 -12.89 -0.52
C SER A 156 -11.30 -13.39 -1.58
N VAL A 157 -11.68 -13.39 -2.86
CA VAL A 157 -10.78 -13.83 -3.94
C VAL A 157 -9.61 -12.86 -4.08
N ALA A 158 -9.87 -11.55 -4.12
CA ALA A 158 -8.81 -10.54 -4.19
C ALA A 158 -7.91 -10.58 -2.94
N ALA A 159 -8.53 -10.75 -1.76
CA ALA A 159 -7.81 -10.91 -0.50
C ALA A 159 -6.95 -12.18 -0.46
N ALA A 160 -7.46 -13.31 -0.98
CA ALA A 160 -6.72 -14.56 -1.07
C ALA A 160 -5.51 -14.45 -2.01
N ILE A 161 -5.65 -13.80 -3.17
CA ILE A 161 -4.52 -13.53 -4.06
C ILE A 161 -3.46 -12.69 -3.31
N SER A 162 -3.88 -11.63 -2.63
CA SER A 162 -2.98 -10.78 -1.84
C SER A 162 -2.31 -11.56 -0.71
N PHE A 163 -3.03 -12.44 -0.05
CA PHE A 163 -2.52 -13.32 1.01
C PHE A 163 -1.46 -14.28 0.49
N VAL A 164 -1.73 -14.96 -0.64
CA VAL A 164 -0.78 -15.88 -1.27
C VAL A 164 0.49 -15.13 -1.69
N LEU A 165 0.37 -13.97 -2.34
CA LEU A 165 1.52 -13.16 -2.72
C LEU A 165 2.33 -12.70 -1.49
N ALA A 166 1.66 -12.33 -0.40
CA ALA A 166 2.33 -11.95 0.84
C ALA A 166 3.04 -13.14 1.50
N LEU A 167 2.46 -14.34 1.47
CA LEU A 167 3.09 -15.58 1.94
C LEU A 167 4.32 -15.95 1.11
N VAL A 168 4.24 -15.85 -0.21
CA VAL A 168 5.37 -16.10 -1.10
C VAL A 168 6.49 -15.10 -0.80
N ASN A 169 6.17 -13.82 -0.64
CA ASN A 169 7.14 -12.79 -0.29
C ASN A 169 7.77 -13.02 1.10
N LEU A 170 6.95 -13.35 2.09
CA LEU A 170 7.44 -13.66 3.45
C LEU A 170 8.37 -14.88 3.44
N SER A 171 8.00 -15.94 2.72
CA SER A 171 8.81 -17.14 2.57
C SER A 171 10.13 -16.83 1.85
N TRP A 172 10.06 -16.10 0.73
CA TRP A 172 11.26 -15.66 0.01
C TRP A 172 12.21 -14.87 0.91
N LEU A 173 11.67 -13.91 1.66
CA LEU A 173 12.46 -13.10 2.58
C LEU A 173 13.06 -13.95 3.70
N ALA A 174 12.29 -14.90 4.25
CA ALA A 174 12.75 -15.78 5.33
C ALA A 174 13.94 -16.66 4.90
N PHE A 175 13.92 -17.17 3.67
CA PHE A 175 14.95 -18.09 3.18
C PHE A 175 16.11 -17.38 2.48
N SER A 176 15.87 -16.29 1.75
CA SER A 176 16.85 -15.69 0.84
C SER A 176 17.45 -14.38 1.39
N PHE A 177 16.71 -13.63 2.21
CA PHE A 177 17.18 -12.32 2.65
C PHE A 177 18.14 -12.43 3.82
N LYS A 178 19.38 -11.95 3.61
CA LYS A 178 20.41 -11.85 4.66
C LYS A 178 20.32 -10.49 5.34
N GLU A 179 20.73 -10.43 6.61
CA GLU A 179 20.81 -9.17 7.35
C GLU A 179 21.76 -8.19 6.63
N THR A 180 21.27 -6.99 6.38
CA THR A 180 22.02 -5.95 5.67
C THR A 180 22.69 -4.95 6.61
N LEU A 181 22.23 -4.88 7.88
CA LEU A 181 22.79 -3.98 8.88
C LEU A 181 23.66 -4.74 9.89
N PRO A 182 25.01 -4.68 9.77
CA PRO A 182 25.92 -5.30 10.72
C PRO A 182 25.69 -4.81 12.15
N VAL A 183 25.94 -5.67 13.13
CA VAL A 183 25.69 -5.38 14.56
C VAL A 183 26.44 -4.13 15.02
N GLU A 184 27.66 -3.92 14.51
CA GLU A 184 28.54 -2.79 14.83
C GLU A 184 27.98 -1.44 14.34
N LYS A 185 27.13 -1.47 13.30
CA LYS A 185 26.50 -0.28 12.72
C LYS A 185 25.13 0.01 13.30
N ARG A 186 24.60 -0.83 14.17
CA ARG A 186 23.30 -0.63 14.82
C ARG A 186 23.36 0.52 15.80
N LYS A 187 22.62 1.58 15.51
CA LYS A 187 22.62 2.79 16.33
C LYS A 187 21.51 2.74 17.38
N VAL A 188 21.88 2.68 18.64
CA VAL A 188 20.96 2.94 19.75
C VAL A 188 20.88 4.46 19.93
N LYS A 189 20.11 5.16 19.11
CA LYS A 189 19.76 6.56 19.38
C LYS A 189 18.70 6.60 20.47
N LYS A 190 19.11 7.01 21.70
CA LYS A 190 18.24 7.05 22.88
C LYS A 190 17.09 8.07 22.79
N ASP A 191 17.19 9.14 21.99
CA ASP A 191 16.28 10.30 22.08
C ASP A 191 15.84 10.87 20.71
N ALA A 192 15.51 10.04 19.74
CA ALA A 192 14.96 10.57 18.49
C ALA A 192 13.46 10.90 18.67
N LYS A 193 13.14 12.19 18.75
CA LYS A 193 11.75 12.70 18.71
C LYS A 193 11.03 12.21 17.43
N PRO A 194 9.70 12.06 17.44
CA PRO A 194 8.94 11.66 16.26
C PRO A 194 9.27 12.51 15.04
N VAL A 195 9.48 11.87 13.89
CA VAL A 195 9.94 12.53 12.64
C VAL A 195 9.03 13.67 12.21
N ILE A 196 7.72 13.58 12.48
CA ILE A 196 6.73 14.61 12.18
C ILE A 196 7.11 15.97 12.78
N PHE A 197 7.68 15.99 13.99
CA PHE A 197 8.12 17.22 14.65
C PHE A 197 9.53 17.67 14.22
N GLN A 198 10.21 16.93 13.36
CA GLN A 198 11.56 17.24 12.91
C GLN A 198 11.58 18.01 11.58
N LEU A 199 10.48 18.05 10.82
CA LEU A 199 10.41 18.76 9.55
C LEU A 199 10.81 20.25 9.71
N GLY A 200 10.34 20.90 10.78
CA GLY A 200 10.71 22.27 11.12
C GLY A 200 12.15 22.46 11.62
N ARG A 201 12.89 21.37 11.89
CA ARG A 201 14.28 21.40 12.37
C ARG A 201 15.31 21.09 11.28
N ILE A 202 14.86 20.84 10.05
CA ILE A 202 15.76 20.62 8.91
C ILE A 202 16.45 21.96 8.64
N GLN A 203 17.74 22.03 8.96
CA GLN A 203 18.55 23.24 8.81
C GLN A 203 18.81 23.60 7.34
N ASN A 204 18.86 22.60 6.46
CA ASN A 204 19.05 22.85 5.03
C ASN A 204 17.71 23.16 4.37
N PRO A 205 17.48 24.42 3.91
CA PRO A 205 16.22 24.85 3.32
C PRO A 205 15.88 24.06 2.04
N ALA A 206 16.87 23.71 1.22
CA ALA A 206 16.64 22.95 -0.01
C ALA A 206 16.09 21.54 0.29
N VAL A 207 16.57 20.88 1.32
CA VAL A 207 16.05 19.55 1.74
C VAL A 207 14.63 19.69 2.30
N ARG A 208 14.38 20.72 3.11
CA ARG A 208 13.04 20.99 3.66
C ARG A 208 12.03 21.24 2.55
N ASP A 209 12.36 22.10 1.61
CA ASP A 209 11.48 22.51 0.51
C ASP A 209 11.22 21.33 -0.45
N ALA A 210 12.23 20.50 -0.72
CA ALA A 210 12.06 19.26 -1.46
C ALA A 210 11.12 18.28 -0.74
N CYS A 211 11.24 18.12 0.59
CA CYS A 211 10.34 17.28 1.37
C CYS A 211 8.89 17.80 1.35
N LEU A 212 8.70 19.13 1.45
CA LEU A 212 7.38 19.74 1.37
C LEU A 212 6.77 19.58 -0.02
N ALA A 213 7.55 19.84 -1.09
CA ALA A 213 7.10 19.64 -2.47
C ALA A 213 6.67 18.18 -2.71
N TYR A 214 7.46 17.23 -2.22
CA TYR A 214 7.12 15.81 -2.30
C TYR A 214 5.85 15.47 -1.51
N LEU A 215 5.67 16.03 -0.32
CA LEU A 215 4.46 15.84 0.48
C LEU A 215 3.21 16.33 -0.27
N PHE A 216 3.23 17.57 -0.80
CA PHE A 216 2.11 18.10 -1.57
C PHE A 216 1.84 17.30 -2.84
N TYR A 217 2.90 16.88 -3.53
CA TYR A 217 2.77 15.99 -4.69
C TYR A 217 2.07 14.67 -4.32
N MET A 218 2.48 14.02 -3.22
CA MET A 218 1.88 12.76 -2.77
C MET A 218 0.41 12.92 -2.34
N ILE A 219 0.07 14.02 -1.66
CA ILE A 219 -1.32 14.33 -1.29
C ILE A 219 -2.19 14.49 -2.56
N SER A 220 -1.71 15.28 -3.53
CA SER A 220 -2.43 15.52 -4.79
C SER A 220 -2.57 14.23 -5.60
N PHE A 221 -1.50 13.44 -5.71
CA PHE A 221 -1.51 12.17 -6.42
C PHE A 221 -2.48 11.15 -5.80
N SER A 222 -2.43 10.98 -4.48
CA SER A 222 -3.32 10.07 -3.76
C SER A 222 -4.79 10.51 -3.84
N GLY A 223 -5.05 11.82 -3.76
CA GLY A 223 -6.40 12.36 -3.94
C GLY A 223 -6.93 12.11 -5.35
N MET A 224 -6.10 12.31 -6.37
CA MET A 224 -6.47 12.01 -7.76
C MET A 224 -6.74 10.52 -7.96
N GLU A 225 -5.84 9.65 -7.49
CA GLU A 225 -5.96 8.19 -7.61
C GLU A 225 -7.26 7.68 -7.01
N PHE A 226 -7.57 8.08 -5.77
CA PHE A 226 -8.79 7.69 -5.09
C PHE A 226 -10.03 8.20 -5.83
N THR A 227 -10.05 9.48 -6.21
CA THR A 227 -11.19 10.11 -6.88
C THR A 227 -11.42 9.55 -8.28
N LEU A 228 -10.35 9.21 -9.01
CA LEU A 228 -10.42 8.75 -10.39
C LEU A 228 -11.29 7.49 -10.54
N THR A 229 -11.18 6.55 -9.60
CA THR A 229 -11.98 5.32 -9.62
C THR A 229 -13.48 5.63 -9.48
N PHE A 230 -13.85 6.48 -8.52
CA PHE A 230 -15.24 6.87 -8.32
C PHE A 230 -15.78 7.71 -9.49
N LEU A 231 -14.96 8.61 -10.03
CA LEU A 231 -15.30 9.42 -11.19
C LEU A 231 -15.55 8.54 -12.42
N ALA A 232 -14.71 7.52 -12.64
CA ALA A 232 -14.87 6.59 -13.75
C ALA A 232 -16.21 5.83 -13.68
N VAL A 233 -16.60 5.38 -12.49
CA VAL A 233 -17.90 4.73 -12.27
C VAL A 233 -19.04 5.73 -12.42
N GLU A 234 -18.98 6.90 -11.79
CA GLU A 234 -20.08 7.85 -11.71
C GLU A 234 -20.34 8.57 -13.04
N ARG A 235 -19.27 9.00 -13.74
CA ARG A 235 -19.39 9.78 -14.97
C ARG A 235 -19.46 8.95 -16.23
N PHE A 236 -18.73 7.82 -16.25
CA PHE A 236 -18.55 7.02 -17.45
C PHE A 236 -19.19 5.63 -17.33
N SER A 237 -19.81 5.31 -16.17
CA SER A 237 -20.41 3.99 -15.89
C SER A 237 -19.43 2.82 -16.18
N TYR A 238 -18.14 3.02 -15.85
CA TYR A 238 -17.12 2.01 -16.09
C TYR A 238 -17.38 0.78 -15.23
N ASN A 239 -17.34 -0.38 -15.87
CA ASN A 239 -17.33 -1.66 -15.18
C ASN A 239 -15.91 -1.98 -14.64
N PRO A 240 -15.75 -2.98 -13.74
CA PRO A 240 -14.44 -3.33 -13.15
C PRO A 240 -13.36 -3.61 -14.20
N ILE A 241 -13.70 -4.20 -15.35
CA ILE A 241 -12.76 -4.50 -16.43
C ILE A 241 -12.25 -3.21 -17.11
N GLN A 242 -13.15 -2.25 -17.32
CA GLN A 242 -12.78 -0.95 -17.90
C GLN A 242 -11.90 -0.14 -16.95
N ILE A 243 -12.19 -0.18 -15.64
CA ILE A 243 -11.32 0.41 -14.61
C ILE A 243 -9.94 -0.25 -14.64
N THR A 244 -9.89 -1.58 -14.74
CA THR A 244 -8.61 -2.31 -14.89
C THR A 244 -7.82 -1.82 -16.11
N LYS A 245 -8.46 -1.68 -17.29
CA LYS A 245 -7.82 -1.17 -18.50
C LYS A 245 -7.30 0.26 -18.33
N MET A 246 -8.06 1.11 -17.64
CA MET A 246 -7.64 2.48 -17.32
C MET A 246 -6.36 2.48 -16.46
N PHE A 247 -6.30 1.68 -15.41
CA PHE A 247 -5.10 1.58 -14.56
C PHE A 247 -3.92 0.92 -15.28
N LEU A 248 -4.15 -0.05 -16.17
CA LEU A 248 -3.11 -0.61 -17.04
C LEU A 248 -2.49 0.46 -17.93
N LEU A 249 -3.29 1.34 -18.51
CA LEU A 249 -2.81 2.45 -19.33
C LEU A 249 -2.01 3.46 -18.50
N ILE A 250 -2.53 3.85 -17.34
CA ILE A 250 -1.84 4.78 -16.42
C ILE A 250 -0.51 4.19 -15.97
N GLY A 251 -0.51 2.96 -15.47
CA GLY A 251 0.69 2.29 -14.98
C GLY A 251 1.71 2.03 -16.08
N GLY A 252 1.27 1.62 -17.28
CA GLY A 252 2.12 1.47 -18.46
C GLY A 252 2.78 2.79 -18.86
N THR A 253 2.03 3.90 -18.83
CA THR A 253 2.56 5.24 -19.08
C THR A 253 3.59 5.65 -18.03
N LEU A 254 3.33 5.37 -16.75
CA LEU A 254 4.27 5.64 -15.66
C LEU A 254 5.57 4.84 -15.81
N ILE A 255 5.49 3.54 -16.12
CA ILE A 255 6.67 2.70 -16.37
C ILE A 255 7.48 3.23 -17.55
N PHE A 256 6.81 3.57 -18.65
CA PHE A 256 7.46 4.13 -19.83
C PHE A 256 8.12 5.48 -19.50
N ALA A 257 7.41 6.38 -18.82
CA ALA A 257 7.94 7.68 -18.43
C ALA A 257 9.16 7.53 -17.51
N GLN A 258 9.09 6.69 -16.48
CA GLN A 258 10.22 6.47 -15.58
C GLN A 258 11.38 5.76 -16.25
N GLY A 259 11.12 4.74 -17.05
CA GLY A 259 12.17 3.99 -17.74
C GLY A 259 12.89 4.79 -18.82
N PHE A 260 12.16 5.60 -19.58
CA PHE A 260 12.70 6.37 -20.69
C PHE A 260 13.22 7.75 -20.29
N PHE A 261 12.38 8.55 -19.61
CA PHE A 261 12.74 9.94 -19.29
C PHE A 261 13.74 10.03 -18.15
N VAL A 262 13.50 9.33 -17.04
CA VAL A 262 14.39 9.40 -15.88
C VAL A 262 15.78 8.89 -16.24
N ARG A 263 15.87 7.78 -16.97
CA ARG A 263 17.16 7.24 -17.39
C ARG A 263 17.92 8.17 -18.35
N ARG A 264 17.21 8.93 -19.20
CA ARG A 264 17.83 9.81 -20.20
C ARG A 264 18.23 11.18 -19.63
N PHE A 265 17.47 11.69 -18.66
CA PHE A 265 17.68 13.07 -18.15
C PHE A 265 18.43 13.11 -16.81
N VAL A 266 18.22 12.16 -15.89
CA VAL A 266 18.91 12.14 -14.59
C VAL A 266 20.42 11.81 -14.74
N GLY A 267 20.84 11.21 -15.83
CA GLY A 267 22.27 10.97 -16.11
C GLY A 267 23.04 12.21 -16.62
N ARG A 268 22.36 13.36 -16.79
CA ARG A 268 22.95 14.61 -17.33
C ARG A 268 22.96 15.76 -16.33
N VAL A 269 22.42 15.57 -15.15
CA VAL A 269 22.45 16.46 -13.99
C VAL A 269 23.29 15.80 -12.88
#